data_cfbf33bf9a30350f877de29bba3ba786
#
_entry.id   cfbf33bf9a30350f877de29bba3ba786
#
_cell.length_a   1.000
_cell.length_b   1.000
_cell.length_c   1.000
_cell.angle_alpha   90.00
_cell.angle_beta   90.00
_cell.angle_gamma   90.00
#
_symmetry.space_group_name_H-M   'P 1'
#
loop_
_entity.id
_entity.type
_entity.pdbx_description
1 polymer ?
#
loop_
_entity_poly.entity_id
_entity_poly.type
_entity_poly.pdbx_seq_one_letter_code
_entity_poly.pdbx_strand_id
1 'polypeptide(L)'
;SGIDGLTDGYDDIITFDIETTTIDKEHNFMYIWMICINGVTFYHWEWDKFKDLCMYLAEYSDKQIVIWVHNLAYEFGFIQDMLPWDKVFATSPHKTIYCTYKQLTFRCSYIMSGLGLAKLSKAFKLPVKKLVGDLDYSKIRLPGITKLTEKEMCYCENDVLILYYYIKYMIDQYH
;
A
#
# COMPACT_ATOMS: atom_id res chain seq x y z
N SER A 1 18.21 -8.45 9.43
CA SER A 1 17.02 -9.11 8.89
C SER A 1 15.88 -8.11 8.73
N GLY A 2 14.90 -8.43 7.89
CA GLY A 2 13.76 -7.54 7.68
C GLY A 2 12.87 -7.34 8.92
N ILE A 3 13.02 -8.20 9.93
CA ILE A 3 12.24 -8.13 11.17
C ILE A 3 12.84 -7.10 12.13
N ASP A 4 14.14 -6.99 12.19
CA ASP A 4 14.81 -6.00 13.05
C ASP A 4 14.40 -4.57 12.63
N GLY A 5 14.18 -4.35 11.34
CA GLY A 5 13.70 -3.06 10.83
C GLY A 5 12.25 -2.75 11.17
N LEU A 6 11.42 -3.74 11.55
CA LEU A 6 10.03 -3.51 11.94
C LEU A 6 9.88 -2.88 13.33
N THR A 7 10.86 -3.12 14.20
CA THR A 7 10.79 -2.70 15.59
C THR A 7 11.61 -1.45 15.89
N ASP A 8 12.55 -1.11 15.03
CA ASP A 8 13.48 0.00 15.23
C ASP A 8 12.85 1.37 14.90
N GLY A 9 12.16 1.94 15.89
CA GLY A 9 11.72 3.32 15.84
C GLY A 9 10.45 3.58 15.04
N TYR A 10 9.69 2.55 14.67
CA TYR A 10 8.42 2.71 13.98
C TYR A 10 7.26 2.69 14.96
N ASP A 11 6.80 3.88 15.35
CA ASP A 11 5.64 4.01 16.22
C ASP A 11 4.32 3.89 15.43
N ASP A 12 4.35 4.14 14.13
CA ASP A 12 3.18 4.14 13.26
C ASP A 12 3.23 2.98 12.27
N ILE A 13 2.07 2.35 12.04
CA ILE A 13 1.89 1.34 11.00
C ILE A 13 1.08 1.96 9.87
N ILE A 14 1.71 2.11 8.72
CA ILE A 14 1.09 2.71 7.54
C ILE A 14 1.10 1.70 6.40
N THR A 15 -0.06 1.49 5.79
CA THR A 15 -0.22 0.62 4.63
C THR A 15 -0.89 1.35 3.48
N PHE A 16 -0.59 0.94 2.26
CA PHE A 16 -1.02 1.65 1.05
C PHE A 16 -1.39 0.66 -0.04
N ASP A 17 -2.43 0.99 -0.78
CA ASP A 17 -2.89 0.23 -1.94
C ASP A 17 -3.53 1.15 -2.96
N ILE A 18 -3.54 0.74 -4.21
CA ILE A 18 -4.26 1.43 -5.27
C ILE A 18 -5.21 0.49 -5.99
N GLU A 19 -6.25 1.06 -6.59
CA GLU A 19 -7.09 0.37 -7.55
C GLU A 19 -6.98 1.08 -8.89
N THR A 20 -6.95 0.29 -9.94
CA THR A 20 -6.71 0.79 -11.28
C THR A 20 -7.82 0.39 -12.24
N THR A 21 -7.96 1.19 -13.30
CA THR A 21 -8.88 0.90 -14.40
C THR A 21 -8.07 0.77 -15.68
N THR A 22 -8.39 -0.24 -16.46
CA THR A 22 -7.74 -0.49 -17.76
C THR A 22 -8.68 -0.07 -18.87
N ILE A 23 -8.31 0.97 -19.61
CA ILE A 23 -9.13 1.50 -20.71
C ILE A 23 -8.86 0.70 -21.99
N ASP A 24 -7.58 0.37 -22.22
CA ASP A 24 -7.15 -0.50 -23.31
C ASP A 24 -5.87 -1.24 -22.89
N LYS A 25 -5.27 -2.01 -23.81
CA LYS A 25 -4.09 -2.82 -23.50
C LYS A 25 -2.86 -2.01 -23.06
N GLU A 26 -2.82 -0.72 -23.35
CA GLU A 26 -1.67 0.16 -23.09
C GLU A 26 -1.91 1.19 -22.00
N HIS A 27 -3.18 1.40 -21.60
CA HIS A 27 -3.55 2.47 -20.69
C HIS A 27 -4.22 1.93 -19.42
N ASN A 28 -3.48 1.97 -18.34
CA ASN A 28 -3.91 1.56 -17.01
C ASN A 28 -3.73 2.76 -16.07
N PHE A 29 -4.83 3.21 -15.45
CA PHE A 29 -4.84 4.40 -14.60
C PHE A 29 -5.30 4.08 -13.19
N MET A 30 -4.69 4.69 -12.20
CA MET A 30 -5.19 4.67 -10.83
C MET A 30 -6.48 5.50 -10.76
N TYR A 31 -7.55 4.94 -10.22
CA TYR A 31 -8.77 5.69 -9.97
C TYR A 31 -9.01 5.98 -8.49
N ILE A 32 -8.37 5.24 -7.60
CA ILE A 32 -8.40 5.51 -6.16
C ILE A 32 -7.10 4.98 -5.53
N TRP A 33 -6.54 5.75 -4.61
CA TRP A 33 -5.53 5.25 -3.68
C TRP A 33 -6.10 5.26 -2.26
N MET A 34 -5.69 4.27 -1.49
CA MET A 34 -6.11 4.08 -0.11
C MET A 34 -4.88 3.97 0.77
N ILE A 35 -4.88 4.68 1.89
CA ILE A 35 -3.84 4.59 2.91
C ILE A 35 -4.50 4.30 4.24
N CYS A 36 -3.86 3.41 5.01
CA CYS A 36 -4.27 3.12 6.38
C CYS A 36 -3.16 3.59 7.31
N ILE A 37 -3.52 4.44 8.26
CA ILE A 37 -2.59 4.92 9.28
C ILE A 37 -3.14 4.47 10.64
N ASN A 38 -2.45 3.54 11.28
CA ASN A 38 -2.82 3.00 12.59
C ASN A 38 -4.28 2.50 12.66
N GLY A 39 -4.75 1.86 11.59
CA GLY A 39 -6.09 1.30 11.53
C GLY A 39 -7.16 2.24 10.99
N VAL A 40 -6.84 3.49 10.71
CA VAL A 40 -7.77 4.48 10.13
C VAL A 40 -7.46 4.63 8.64
N THR A 41 -8.49 4.51 7.81
CA THR A 41 -8.34 4.55 6.35
C THR A 41 -8.67 5.93 5.80
N PHE A 42 -7.88 6.33 4.81
CA PHE A 42 -8.03 7.57 4.06
C PHE A 42 -7.89 7.26 2.59
N TYR A 43 -8.54 8.01 1.72
CA TYR A 43 -8.46 7.79 0.29
C TYR A 43 -8.57 9.09 -0.49
N HIS A 44 -8.08 9.05 -1.72
CA HIS A 44 -8.28 10.10 -2.70
C HIS A 44 -8.06 9.53 -4.11
N TRP A 45 -8.37 10.30 -5.13
CA TRP A 45 -8.29 9.89 -6.54
C TRP A 45 -7.22 10.66 -7.32
N GLU A 46 -6.49 11.59 -6.67
CA GLU A 46 -5.44 12.38 -7.31
C GLU A 46 -4.07 12.00 -6.77
N TRP A 47 -3.11 11.78 -7.68
CA TRP A 47 -1.71 11.54 -7.30
C TRP A 47 -1.08 12.73 -6.59
N ASP A 48 -1.45 13.97 -6.95
CA ASP A 48 -0.91 15.16 -6.30
C ASP A 48 -1.20 15.17 -4.79
N LYS A 49 -2.38 14.70 -4.39
CA LYS A 49 -2.73 14.58 -2.98
C LYS A 49 -1.89 13.53 -2.26
N PHE A 50 -1.59 12.43 -2.94
CA PHE A 50 -0.70 11.41 -2.39
C PHE A 50 0.74 11.93 -2.28
N LYS A 51 1.22 12.64 -3.30
CA LYS A 51 2.54 13.27 -3.28
C LYS A 51 2.67 14.25 -2.10
N ASP A 52 1.67 15.10 -1.88
CA ASP A 52 1.65 16.04 -0.77
C ASP A 52 1.74 15.33 0.57
N LEU A 53 0.98 14.24 0.73
CA LEU A 53 1.02 13.39 1.93
C LEU A 53 2.43 12.79 2.13
N CYS A 54 3.03 12.24 1.08
CA CYS A 54 4.37 11.65 1.14
C CYS A 54 5.42 12.69 1.53
N MET A 55 5.34 13.89 0.96
CA MET A 55 6.27 14.97 1.30
C MET A 55 6.11 15.40 2.76
N TYR A 56 4.89 15.49 3.25
CA TYR A 56 4.62 15.77 4.64
C TYR A 56 5.21 14.69 5.56
N LEU A 57 4.95 13.42 5.26
CA LEU A 57 5.46 12.30 6.05
C LEU A 57 6.99 12.24 6.02
N ALA A 58 7.61 12.56 4.89
CA ALA A 58 9.07 12.57 4.76
C ALA A 58 9.73 13.61 5.66
N GLU A 59 9.01 14.65 6.04
CA GLU A 59 9.50 15.75 6.89
C GLU A 59 8.90 15.74 8.30
N TYR A 60 7.96 14.82 8.56
CA TYR A 60 7.19 14.78 9.81
C TYR A 60 8.05 14.49 11.03
N SER A 61 9.09 13.68 10.90
CA SER A 61 9.84 13.17 12.03
C SER A 61 11.32 13.01 11.70
N ASP A 62 12.18 13.07 12.71
CA ASP A 62 13.59 12.71 12.58
C ASP A 62 13.79 11.21 12.44
N LYS A 63 12.74 10.43 12.72
CA LYS A 63 12.76 8.97 12.57
C LYS A 63 12.22 8.56 11.21
N GLN A 64 12.66 7.40 10.76
CA GLN A 64 12.20 6.81 9.52
C GLN A 64 10.72 6.41 9.63
N ILE A 65 9.95 6.71 8.58
CA ILE A 65 8.55 6.31 8.44
C ILE A 65 8.46 5.29 7.32
N VAL A 66 7.79 4.17 7.57
CA VAL A 66 7.60 3.10 6.59
C VAL A 66 6.16 3.03 6.14
N ILE A 67 5.96 3.01 4.82
CA ILE A 67 4.69 2.67 4.20
C ILE A 67 4.82 1.27 3.60
N TRP A 68 3.99 0.34 4.06
CA TRP A 68 3.96 -1.04 3.59
C TRP A 68 3.01 -1.17 2.41
N VAL A 69 3.50 -1.83 1.36
CA VAL A 69 2.74 -2.08 0.14
C VAL A 69 2.82 -3.57 -0.19
N HIS A 70 1.68 -4.19 -0.38
CA HIS A 70 1.65 -5.62 -0.72
C HIS A 70 1.84 -5.78 -2.23
N ASN A 71 3.06 -6.18 -2.64
CA ASN A 71 3.54 -6.18 -4.00
C ASN A 71 3.90 -4.76 -4.52
N LEU A 72 4.87 -4.15 -3.87
CA LEU A 72 5.35 -2.79 -4.19
C LEU A 72 5.72 -2.60 -5.68
N ALA A 73 6.19 -3.65 -6.34
CA ALA A 73 6.58 -3.57 -7.75
C ALA A 73 5.45 -3.03 -8.64
N TYR A 74 4.21 -3.39 -8.33
CA TYR A 74 3.05 -2.91 -9.08
C TYR A 74 2.81 -1.42 -8.84
N GLU A 75 2.70 -0.99 -7.58
CA GLU A 75 2.48 0.41 -7.23
C GLU A 75 3.66 1.29 -7.62
N PHE A 76 4.88 0.77 -7.54
CA PHE A 76 6.08 1.51 -7.92
C PHE A 76 6.04 1.95 -9.39
N GLY A 77 5.45 1.16 -10.26
CA GLY A 77 5.24 1.53 -11.66
C GLY A 77 4.46 2.85 -11.82
N PHE A 78 3.61 3.18 -10.86
CA PHE A 78 2.82 4.42 -10.86
C PHE A 78 3.51 5.57 -10.14
N ILE A 79 4.33 5.28 -9.12
CA ILE A 79 4.92 6.32 -8.26
C ILE A 79 6.41 6.57 -8.54
N GLN A 80 7.04 5.82 -9.44
CA GLN A 80 8.47 5.94 -9.69
C GLN A 80 8.92 7.34 -10.08
N ASP A 81 8.09 8.09 -10.79
CA ASP A 81 8.41 9.46 -11.22
C ASP A 81 7.81 10.53 -10.29
N MET A 82 7.11 10.12 -9.24
CA MET A 82 6.40 11.05 -8.33
C MET A 82 7.36 11.80 -7.42
N LEU A 83 8.40 11.13 -6.94
CA LEU A 83 9.40 11.67 -6.02
C LEU A 83 10.81 11.37 -6.53
N PRO A 84 11.80 12.23 -6.22
CA PRO A 84 13.20 11.98 -6.56
C PRO A 84 13.81 10.99 -5.54
N TRP A 85 13.55 9.71 -5.73
CA TRP A 85 13.97 8.65 -4.80
C TRP A 85 15.48 8.71 -4.53
N ASP A 86 15.86 8.69 -3.24
CA ASP A 86 17.26 8.64 -2.82
C ASP A 86 17.86 7.26 -3.08
N LYS A 87 17.02 6.22 -2.92
CA LYS A 87 17.43 4.84 -3.14
C LYS A 87 16.24 4.00 -3.60
N VAL A 88 16.50 3.13 -4.56
CA VAL A 88 15.56 2.10 -5.01
C VAL A 88 16.29 0.77 -5.01
N PHE A 89 15.76 -0.21 -4.28
CA PHE A 89 16.29 -1.56 -4.29
C PHE A 89 15.32 -2.52 -4.95
N ALA A 90 15.80 -3.23 -5.97
CA ALA A 90 15.02 -4.22 -6.70
C ALA A 90 15.88 -5.47 -6.91
N THR A 91 15.26 -6.65 -6.80
CA THR A 91 15.95 -7.94 -7.05
C THR A 91 16.09 -8.21 -8.54
N SER A 92 15.22 -7.62 -9.35
CA SER A 92 15.27 -7.65 -10.82
C SER A 92 14.38 -6.52 -11.34
N PRO A 93 14.39 -6.23 -12.66
CA PRO A 93 13.43 -5.30 -13.25
C PRO A 93 12.00 -5.69 -12.84
N HIS A 94 11.17 -4.73 -12.46
CA HIS A 94 9.80 -4.92 -12.01
C HIS A 94 9.62 -5.72 -10.70
N LYS A 95 10.69 -5.84 -9.89
CA LYS A 95 10.63 -6.48 -8.57
C LYS A 95 11.21 -5.57 -7.49
N THR A 96 10.63 -4.40 -7.34
CA THR A 96 11.03 -3.42 -6.33
C THR A 96 10.69 -3.92 -4.93
N ILE A 97 11.68 -3.92 -4.05
CA ILE A 97 11.58 -4.39 -2.67
C ILE A 97 11.38 -3.21 -1.72
N TYR A 98 12.14 -2.13 -1.91
CA TYR A 98 11.93 -0.90 -1.18
C TYR A 98 12.46 0.30 -1.97
N CYS A 99 11.95 1.48 -1.63
CA CYS A 99 12.48 2.75 -2.12
C CYS A 99 12.37 3.79 -1.02
N THR A 100 13.32 4.74 -1.01
CA THR A 100 13.41 5.75 0.03
C THR A 100 13.43 7.16 -0.54
N TYR A 101 12.76 8.06 0.16
CA TYR A 101 12.84 9.49 -0.05
C TYR A 101 12.89 10.17 1.32
N LYS A 102 14.06 10.78 1.65
CA LYS A 102 14.29 11.37 2.97
C LYS A 102 13.97 10.36 4.08
N GLN A 103 13.12 10.71 5.03
CA GLN A 103 12.73 9.81 6.11
C GLN A 103 11.66 8.79 5.74
N LEU A 104 11.13 8.85 4.53
CA LEU A 104 10.06 7.97 4.06
C LEU A 104 10.61 6.77 3.30
N THR A 105 10.19 5.58 3.68
CA THR A 105 10.51 4.33 3.00
C THR A 105 9.23 3.59 2.62
N PHE A 106 9.11 3.19 1.35
CA PHE A 106 8.10 2.23 0.91
C PHE A 106 8.73 0.85 0.92
N ARG A 107 8.07 -0.13 1.53
CA ARG A 107 8.56 -1.50 1.60
C ARG A 107 7.52 -2.50 1.10
N CYS A 108 8.00 -3.51 0.38
CA CYS A 108 7.16 -4.62 -0.07
C CYS A 108 6.91 -5.61 1.06
N SER A 109 5.65 -5.80 1.43
CA SER A 109 5.25 -6.77 2.44
C SER A 109 5.06 -8.17 1.88
N TYR A 110 4.83 -8.32 0.58
CA TYR A 110 4.62 -9.63 -0.05
C TYR A 110 5.81 -10.57 0.17
N ILE A 111 7.04 -10.03 0.13
CA ILE A 111 8.25 -10.85 0.32
C ILE A 111 8.35 -11.49 1.70
N MET A 112 7.63 -10.95 2.70
CA MET A 112 7.68 -11.47 4.07
C MET A 112 6.93 -12.79 4.22
N SER A 113 5.84 -12.98 3.49
CA SER A 113 4.99 -14.15 3.59
C SER A 113 4.92 -14.96 2.29
N GLY A 114 5.09 -14.32 1.15
CA GLY A 114 4.84 -14.92 -0.17
C GLY A 114 3.37 -15.22 -0.42
N LEU A 115 2.45 -14.67 0.39
CA LEU A 115 1.02 -14.95 0.31
C LEU A 115 0.25 -13.72 -0.18
N GLY A 116 -0.74 -13.93 -1.05
CA GLY A 116 -1.72 -12.89 -1.38
C GLY A 116 -2.59 -12.55 -0.18
N LEU A 117 -3.28 -11.40 -0.21
CA LEU A 117 -4.02 -10.88 0.94
C LEU A 117 -5.09 -11.84 1.47
N ALA A 118 -5.80 -12.54 0.60
CA ALA A 118 -6.83 -13.49 1.01
C ALA A 118 -6.24 -14.64 1.84
N LYS A 119 -5.12 -15.22 1.36
CA LYS A 119 -4.42 -16.29 2.06
C LYS A 119 -3.75 -15.79 3.33
N LEU A 120 -3.22 -14.57 3.30
CA LEU A 120 -2.58 -13.93 4.44
C LEU A 120 -3.58 -13.77 5.60
N SER A 121 -4.75 -13.21 5.31
CA SER A 121 -5.80 -13.03 6.30
C SER A 121 -6.23 -14.35 6.93
N LYS A 122 -6.40 -15.39 6.11
CA LYS A 122 -6.81 -16.72 6.57
C LYS A 122 -5.71 -17.39 7.39
N ALA A 123 -4.47 -17.37 6.92
CA ALA A 123 -3.35 -18.05 7.58
C ALA A 123 -3.07 -17.48 8.96
N PHE A 124 -3.17 -16.18 9.15
CA PHE A 124 -2.90 -15.50 10.41
C PHE A 124 -4.17 -15.17 11.21
N LYS A 125 -5.34 -15.63 10.74
CA LYS A 125 -6.64 -15.40 11.39
C LYS A 125 -6.88 -13.93 11.72
N LEU A 126 -6.61 -13.07 10.74
CA LEU A 126 -6.74 -11.63 10.92
C LEU A 126 -8.23 -11.23 11.05
N PRO A 127 -8.53 -10.11 11.74
CA PRO A 127 -9.91 -9.70 11.98
C PRO A 127 -10.64 -9.19 10.73
N VAL A 128 -9.92 -8.93 9.64
CA VAL A 128 -10.49 -8.48 8.37
C VAL A 128 -10.16 -9.48 7.28
N LYS A 129 -11.12 -9.80 6.42
CA LYS A 129 -10.96 -10.74 5.31
C LYS A 129 -11.01 -10.00 3.98
N LYS A 130 -10.28 -10.52 2.98
CA LYS A 130 -10.37 -10.01 1.63
C LYS A 130 -11.76 -10.32 1.07
N LEU A 131 -12.43 -9.28 0.57
CA LEU A 131 -13.69 -9.43 -0.14
C LEU A 131 -13.43 -9.93 -1.56
N VAL A 132 -14.25 -10.86 -2.01
CA VAL A 132 -14.11 -11.50 -3.32
C VAL A 132 -15.39 -11.25 -4.11
N GLY A 133 -15.24 -10.84 -5.39
CA GLY A 133 -16.37 -10.60 -6.27
C GLY A 133 -17.10 -9.27 -6.06
N ASP A 134 -16.61 -8.44 -5.15
CA ASP A 134 -17.24 -7.14 -4.83
C ASP A 134 -16.69 -5.99 -5.68
N LEU A 135 -15.69 -6.26 -6.50
CA LEU A 135 -15.13 -5.29 -7.42
C LEU A 135 -15.06 -5.87 -8.83
N ASP A 136 -15.87 -5.32 -9.74
CA ASP A 136 -15.83 -5.71 -11.14
C ASP A 136 -14.66 -5.01 -11.85
N TYR A 137 -13.59 -5.74 -12.11
CA TYR A 137 -12.38 -5.20 -12.75
C TYR A 137 -12.58 -4.84 -14.24
N SER A 138 -13.64 -5.33 -14.87
CA SER A 138 -13.95 -4.98 -16.27
C SER A 138 -14.60 -3.59 -16.39
N LYS A 139 -15.15 -3.07 -15.29
CA LYS A 139 -15.81 -1.78 -15.28
C LYS A 139 -14.76 -0.66 -15.33
N ILE A 140 -14.94 0.27 -16.26
CA ILE A 140 -14.10 1.46 -16.35
C ILE A 140 -14.55 2.47 -15.28
N ARG A 141 -13.58 2.91 -14.45
CA ARG A 141 -13.83 3.91 -13.41
C ARG A 141 -12.93 5.12 -13.64
N LEU A 142 -13.53 6.29 -13.64
CA LEU A 142 -12.82 7.54 -13.87
C LEU A 142 -12.53 8.23 -12.55
N PRO A 143 -11.27 8.63 -12.30
CA PRO A 143 -10.89 9.29 -11.05
C PRO A 143 -11.73 10.51 -10.75
N GLY A 144 -12.33 10.58 -9.56
CA GLY A 144 -13.13 11.71 -9.11
C GLY A 144 -14.49 11.87 -9.80
N ILE A 145 -14.79 11.04 -10.81
CA ILE A 145 -16.05 11.11 -11.58
C ILE A 145 -16.94 9.91 -11.25
N THR A 146 -16.39 8.70 -11.35
CA THR A 146 -17.12 7.48 -11.01
C THR A 146 -17.22 7.33 -9.50
N LYS A 147 -18.45 7.34 -8.98
CA LYS A 147 -18.70 7.16 -7.55
C LYS A 147 -18.69 5.68 -7.22
N LEU A 148 -17.85 5.29 -6.25
CA LEU A 148 -17.81 3.93 -5.76
C LEU A 148 -19.01 3.66 -4.84
N THR A 149 -19.54 2.44 -4.90
CA THR A 149 -20.55 1.97 -3.95
C THR A 149 -19.91 1.71 -2.58
N GLU A 150 -20.73 1.58 -1.53
CA GLU A 150 -20.24 1.21 -0.20
C GLU A 150 -19.49 -0.12 -0.22
N LYS A 151 -19.98 -1.10 -0.99
CA LYS A 151 -19.32 -2.41 -1.14
C LYS A 151 -17.96 -2.28 -1.81
N GLU A 152 -17.87 -1.49 -2.87
CA GLU A 152 -16.61 -1.24 -3.56
C GLU A 152 -15.62 -0.53 -2.64
N MET A 153 -16.10 0.43 -1.86
CA MET A 153 -15.27 1.14 -0.88
C MET A 153 -14.77 0.19 0.23
N CYS A 154 -15.64 -0.67 0.76
CA CYS A 154 -15.24 -1.69 1.72
C CYS A 154 -14.18 -2.64 1.15
N TYR A 155 -14.31 -3.00 -0.13
CA TYR A 155 -13.29 -3.82 -0.80
C TYR A 155 -11.92 -3.15 -0.76
N CYS A 156 -11.87 -1.88 -1.12
CA CYS A 156 -10.61 -1.11 -1.11
C CYS A 156 -10.05 -0.96 0.31
N GLU A 157 -10.90 -0.65 1.30
CA GLU A 157 -10.49 -0.49 2.69
C GLU A 157 -9.95 -1.80 3.28
N ASN A 158 -10.61 -2.93 2.99
CA ASN A 158 -10.20 -4.21 3.54
C ASN A 158 -8.78 -4.60 3.10
N ASP A 159 -8.38 -4.25 1.90
CA ASP A 159 -7.03 -4.58 1.41
C ASP A 159 -5.93 -3.91 2.26
N VAL A 160 -6.07 -2.63 2.58
CA VAL A 160 -5.10 -1.93 3.44
C VAL A 160 -5.22 -2.32 4.91
N LEU A 161 -6.43 -2.65 5.38
CA LEU A 161 -6.67 -3.11 6.75
C LEU A 161 -6.08 -4.50 7.00
N ILE A 162 -6.23 -5.43 6.06
CA ILE A 162 -5.60 -6.76 6.17
C ILE A 162 -4.10 -6.58 6.35
N LEU A 163 -3.48 -5.76 5.52
CA LEU A 163 -2.05 -5.52 5.61
C LEU A 163 -1.67 -4.86 6.93
N TYR A 164 -2.45 -3.89 7.39
CA TYR A 164 -2.25 -3.26 8.70
C TYR A 164 -2.24 -4.30 9.83
N TYR A 165 -3.25 -5.17 9.87
CA TYR A 165 -3.34 -6.20 10.91
C TYR A 165 -2.22 -7.22 10.81
N TYR A 166 -1.77 -7.55 9.60
CA TYR A 166 -0.63 -8.43 9.40
C TYR A 166 0.65 -7.82 9.97
N ILE A 167 0.95 -6.58 9.61
CA ILE A 167 2.15 -5.89 10.12
C ILE A 167 2.08 -5.75 11.63
N LYS A 168 0.93 -5.40 12.18
CA LYS A 168 0.72 -5.32 13.62
C LYS A 168 0.97 -6.66 14.30
N TYR A 169 0.44 -7.74 13.73
CA TYR A 169 0.67 -9.09 14.22
C TYR A 169 2.16 -9.41 14.23
N MET A 170 2.88 -9.12 13.16
CA MET A 170 4.32 -9.39 13.06
C MET A 170 5.11 -8.61 14.10
N ILE A 171 4.79 -7.34 14.30
CA ILE A 171 5.42 -6.52 15.34
C ILE A 171 5.18 -7.11 16.74
N ASP A 172 3.93 -7.46 17.05
CA ASP A 172 3.54 -8.00 18.37
C ASP A 172 4.21 -9.35 18.65
N GLN A 173 4.46 -10.19 17.61
CA GLN A 173 5.09 -11.49 17.76
C GLN A 173 6.61 -11.40 17.96
N TYR A 174 7.27 -10.40 17.42
CA TYR A 174 8.72 -10.30 17.40
C TYR A 174 9.27 -9.16 18.26
N HIS A 175 8.43 -8.60 19.08
CA HIS A 175 8.83 -7.48 19.95
C HIS A 175 9.12 -7.96 21.37
#